data_4b3697450104aaad5b05d4e2c63174f5
#
_entry.id   4b3697450104aaad5b05d4e2c63174f5
#
_cell.length_a   1.000
_cell.length_b   1.000
_cell.length_c   1.000
_cell.angle_alpha   90.00
_cell.angle_beta   90.00
_cell.angle_gamma   90.00
#
_symmetry.space_group_name_H-M   'P 1'
#
loop_
_entity.id
_entity.type
_entity.pdbx_description
1 polymer ?
#
loop_
_entity_poly.entity_id
_entity_poly.type
_entity_poly.pdbx_seq_one_letter_code
_entity_poly.pdbx_strand_id
1 'polypeptide(L)'
;MKKLVKWMGLSFFSFLFVITLAGLGYRLFFAEPYEPLGKMIDMDGYQLHILQAGEKSDKPTLVIEGGGGLTTEFYHWLSEELKDSMRVVRYDRIGINHSDEISSPRDPETVANRLHKLLQKAGESPPYVMMGHSTGGPQIRVFTELYTDEVKAMFFLDATHPDHVIRYNAPEQTSFKYKGYLASIEGQAILCDLGIFPLYDKLFGTPYFGEGLPEEMNQRIKGQFQTGKTFRAYKKETEYYYATLERSGKVEDFGALPIRAFHAVPPDSEWRKVYDAKVRERIKLYGKHKEYAELSSNGKSIEIPGNHVSIFSRKENAEIICKEVIDVVKELGY
;
A
#
# COMPACT_ATOMS: atom_id res chain seq x y z
N MET A 1 25.16 -44.05 6.21
CA MET A 1 25.06 -42.61 5.98
C MET A 1 24.76 -42.23 4.53
N LYS A 2 25.61 -42.51 3.54
CA LYS A 2 25.42 -42.11 2.13
C LYS A 2 24.07 -42.55 1.51
N LYS A 3 23.61 -43.79 1.77
CA LYS A 3 22.31 -44.27 1.28
C LYS A 3 21.12 -43.50 1.92
N LEU A 4 21.18 -43.22 3.22
CA LEU A 4 20.12 -42.46 3.93
C LEU A 4 19.99 -41.03 3.39
N VAL A 5 21.11 -40.31 3.21
CA VAL A 5 21.14 -38.96 2.64
C VAL A 5 20.56 -38.97 1.20
N LYS A 6 20.90 -40.00 0.38
CA LYS A 6 20.36 -40.16 -0.97
C LYS A 6 18.82 -40.32 -0.94
N TRP A 7 18.30 -41.20 -0.07
CA TRP A 7 16.86 -41.42 0.04
C TRP A 7 16.13 -40.21 0.60
N MET A 8 16.69 -39.52 1.60
CA MET A 8 16.15 -38.25 2.10
C MET A 8 16.09 -37.20 0.98
N GLY A 9 17.14 -37.04 0.20
CA GLY A 9 17.17 -36.15 -0.96
C GLY A 9 16.09 -36.50 -1.99
N LEU A 10 15.99 -37.79 -2.36
CA LEU A 10 14.99 -38.25 -3.33
C LEU A 10 13.56 -37.98 -2.82
N SER A 11 13.27 -38.30 -1.56
CA SER A 11 11.97 -38.06 -0.95
C SER A 11 11.63 -36.57 -0.91
N PHE A 12 12.61 -35.72 -0.59
CA PHE A 12 12.42 -34.26 -0.60
C PHE A 12 12.10 -33.72 -2.00
N PHE A 13 12.87 -34.12 -3.01
CA PHE A 13 12.59 -33.68 -4.38
C PHE A 13 11.27 -34.22 -4.93
N SER A 14 10.92 -35.49 -4.60
CA SER A 14 9.63 -36.07 -4.96
C SER A 14 8.47 -35.30 -4.30
N PHE A 15 8.62 -34.93 -3.03
CA PHE A 15 7.62 -34.11 -2.32
C PHE A 15 7.46 -32.72 -2.98
N LEU A 16 8.57 -32.03 -3.27
CA LEU A 16 8.52 -30.73 -3.98
C LEU A 16 7.86 -30.87 -5.36
N PHE A 17 8.17 -31.91 -6.09
CA PHE A 17 7.56 -32.16 -7.40
C PHE A 17 6.03 -32.34 -7.28
N VAL A 18 5.58 -33.19 -6.34
CA VAL A 18 4.15 -33.45 -6.12
C VAL A 18 3.40 -32.19 -5.70
N ILE A 19 3.95 -31.40 -4.74
CA ILE A 19 3.29 -30.17 -4.29
C ILE A 19 3.23 -29.12 -5.41
N THR A 20 4.28 -29.03 -6.24
CA THR A 20 4.31 -28.15 -7.40
C THR A 20 3.24 -28.56 -8.43
N LEU A 21 3.12 -29.84 -8.75
CA LEU A 21 2.08 -30.32 -9.67
C LEU A 21 0.67 -30.08 -9.11
N ALA A 22 0.47 -30.31 -7.81
CA ALA A 22 -0.80 -30.04 -7.15
C ALA A 22 -1.14 -28.54 -7.17
N GLY A 23 -0.18 -27.68 -6.87
CA GLY A 23 -0.35 -26.23 -6.92
C GLY A 23 -0.68 -25.72 -8.34
N LEU A 24 0.08 -26.15 -9.34
CA LEU A 24 -0.19 -25.81 -10.74
C LEU A 24 -1.57 -26.32 -11.19
N GLY A 25 -1.90 -27.56 -10.83
CA GLY A 25 -3.23 -28.13 -11.11
C GLY A 25 -4.35 -27.31 -10.46
N TYR A 26 -4.20 -26.94 -9.18
CA TYR A 26 -5.15 -26.07 -8.51
C TYR A 26 -5.30 -24.74 -9.23
N ARG A 27 -4.19 -24.06 -9.52
CA ARG A 27 -4.19 -22.74 -10.19
C ARG A 27 -4.84 -22.81 -11.58
N LEU A 28 -4.57 -23.84 -12.36
CA LEU A 28 -5.05 -23.93 -13.75
C LEU A 28 -6.51 -24.36 -13.87
N PHE A 29 -7.03 -25.13 -12.92
CA PHE A 29 -8.34 -25.75 -13.03
C PHE A 29 -9.37 -25.30 -11.98
N PHE A 30 -8.92 -24.68 -10.87
CA PHE A 30 -9.79 -24.40 -9.73
C PHE A 30 -9.68 -22.98 -9.17
N ALA A 31 -8.60 -22.24 -9.50
CA ALA A 31 -8.45 -20.86 -9.07
C ALA A 31 -9.24 -19.94 -10.01
N GLU A 32 -10.20 -19.22 -9.47
CA GLU A 32 -10.98 -18.23 -10.21
C GLU A 32 -10.42 -16.84 -9.93
N PRO A 33 -10.00 -16.09 -10.97
CA PRO A 33 -9.58 -14.70 -10.80
C PRO A 33 -10.79 -13.84 -10.40
N TYR A 34 -10.57 -12.88 -9.54
CA TYR A 34 -11.55 -11.84 -9.25
C TYR A 34 -11.56 -10.79 -10.37
N GLU A 35 -12.75 -10.43 -10.85
CA GLU A 35 -12.91 -9.32 -11.77
C GLU A 35 -12.61 -7.98 -11.07
N PRO A 36 -12.00 -7.00 -11.76
CA PRO A 36 -11.75 -5.69 -11.18
C PRO A 36 -13.06 -4.99 -10.79
N LEU A 37 -13.08 -4.36 -9.61
CA LEU A 37 -14.24 -3.60 -9.14
C LEU A 37 -14.42 -2.26 -9.88
N GLY A 38 -13.36 -1.75 -10.49
CA GLY A 38 -13.33 -0.45 -11.14
C GLY A 38 -13.17 -0.56 -12.65
N LYS A 39 -12.37 0.34 -13.20
CA LYS A 39 -12.10 0.44 -14.63
C LYS A 39 -10.64 0.17 -14.94
N MET A 40 -10.38 -0.39 -16.09
CA MET A 40 -9.05 -0.46 -16.68
C MET A 40 -8.85 0.74 -17.60
N ILE A 41 -7.86 1.57 -17.32
CA ILE A 41 -7.54 2.76 -18.11
C ILE A 41 -6.31 2.47 -18.98
N ASP A 42 -6.46 2.65 -20.29
CA ASP A 42 -5.34 2.55 -21.24
C ASP A 42 -4.35 3.71 -21.06
N MET A 43 -3.14 3.35 -20.68
CA MET A 43 -2.02 4.26 -20.45
C MET A 43 -1.06 4.33 -21.66
N ASP A 44 -1.59 4.19 -22.88
CA ASP A 44 -0.86 4.17 -24.16
C ASP A 44 0.03 2.92 -24.29
N GLY A 45 -0.61 1.75 -24.21
CA GLY A 45 0.00 0.45 -24.42
C GLY A 45 0.11 -0.44 -23.20
N TYR A 46 -0.41 -0.01 -22.06
CA TYR A 46 -0.65 -0.84 -20.86
C TYR A 46 -1.85 -0.29 -20.09
N GLN A 47 -2.43 -1.09 -19.22
CA GLN A 47 -3.62 -0.71 -18.47
C GLN A 47 -3.33 -0.57 -16.98
N LEU A 48 -3.93 0.45 -16.36
CA LEU A 48 -3.98 0.60 -14.91
C LEU A 48 -5.41 0.49 -14.41
N HIS A 49 -5.59 -0.24 -13.33
CA HIS A 49 -6.85 -0.35 -12.62
C HIS A 49 -7.08 0.89 -11.76
N ILE A 50 -8.27 1.47 -11.87
CA ILE A 50 -8.72 2.60 -11.05
C ILE A 50 -10.13 2.31 -10.53
N LEU A 51 -10.35 2.61 -9.27
CA LEU A 51 -11.65 2.50 -8.61
C LEU A 51 -12.11 3.90 -8.17
N GLN A 52 -13.24 4.31 -8.71
CA GLN A 52 -13.81 5.64 -8.55
C GLN A 52 -15.14 5.52 -7.82
N ALA A 53 -15.32 6.21 -6.69
CA ALA A 53 -16.54 6.24 -5.91
C ALA A 53 -17.01 7.69 -5.66
N GLY A 54 -18.30 7.88 -5.43
CA GLY A 54 -18.92 9.21 -5.27
C GLY A 54 -19.10 9.96 -6.58
N GLU A 55 -19.99 10.92 -6.55
CA GLU A 55 -20.29 11.77 -7.71
C GLU A 55 -19.24 12.88 -7.86
N LYS A 56 -19.01 13.31 -9.10
CA LYS A 56 -18.20 14.49 -9.39
C LYS A 56 -18.98 15.74 -9.01
N SER A 57 -18.29 16.68 -8.39
CA SER A 57 -18.84 17.97 -7.98
C SER A 57 -17.74 19.03 -8.02
N ASP A 58 -18.04 20.23 -7.56
CA ASP A 58 -17.04 21.31 -7.42
C ASP A 58 -16.06 21.07 -6.26
N LYS A 59 -16.31 20.04 -5.44
CA LYS A 59 -15.42 19.66 -4.33
C LYS A 59 -14.15 18.98 -4.85
N PRO A 60 -13.04 19.08 -4.12
CA PRO A 60 -11.83 18.37 -4.45
C PRO A 60 -12.03 16.84 -4.53
N THR A 61 -11.38 16.19 -5.48
CA THR A 61 -11.32 14.73 -5.52
C THR A 61 -10.27 14.21 -4.55
N LEU A 62 -10.66 13.31 -3.65
CA LEU A 62 -9.70 12.57 -2.82
C LEU A 62 -9.00 11.50 -3.65
N VAL A 63 -7.68 11.56 -3.71
CA VAL A 63 -6.83 10.57 -4.39
C VAL A 63 -6.02 9.82 -3.34
N ILE A 64 -6.19 8.49 -3.29
CA ILE A 64 -5.48 7.63 -2.33
C ILE A 64 -4.30 6.94 -3.02
N GLU A 65 -3.09 7.30 -2.56
CA GLU A 65 -1.82 6.65 -2.89
C GLU A 65 -1.52 5.56 -1.87
N GLY A 66 -1.61 4.30 -2.31
CA GLY A 66 -1.50 3.14 -1.44
C GLY A 66 -0.10 2.88 -0.88
N GLY A 67 -0.01 2.04 0.13
CA GLY A 67 1.25 1.49 0.64
C GLY A 67 1.89 0.49 -0.32
N GLY A 68 3.14 0.12 -0.07
CA GLY A 68 3.89 -0.84 -0.91
C GLY A 68 3.17 -2.18 -1.03
N GLY A 69 2.89 -2.60 -2.26
CA GLY A 69 2.21 -3.87 -2.54
C GLY A 69 0.73 -3.94 -2.14
N LEU A 70 0.12 -2.85 -1.65
CA LEU A 70 -1.29 -2.85 -1.25
C LEU A 70 -2.21 -2.50 -2.44
N THR A 71 -3.36 -3.17 -2.46
CA THR A 71 -4.40 -3.04 -3.48
C THR A 71 -5.48 -2.05 -3.07
N THR A 72 -6.32 -1.65 -4.01
CA THR A 72 -7.44 -0.72 -3.80
C THR A 72 -8.43 -1.21 -2.72
N GLU A 73 -8.58 -2.51 -2.53
CA GLU A 73 -9.51 -3.13 -1.58
C GLU A 73 -9.20 -2.78 -0.12
N PHE A 74 -7.92 -2.57 0.20
CA PHE A 74 -7.51 -2.20 1.56
C PHE A 74 -8.14 -0.90 2.05
N TYR A 75 -8.44 0.02 1.14
CA TYR A 75 -8.99 1.36 1.42
C TYR A 75 -10.53 1.41 1.28
N HIS A 76 -11.19 0.27 1.42
CA HIS A 76 -12.63 0.12 1.24
C HIS A 76 -13.43 1.10 2.11
N TRP A 77 -13.21 1.09 3.43
CA TRP A 77 -14.01 1.93 4.34
C TRP A 77 -13.82 3.43 4.10
N LEU A 78 -12.60 3.88 3.77
CA LEU A 78 -12.38 5.29 3.43
C LEU A 78 -13.23 5.73 2.24
N SER A 79 -13.36 4.85 1.25
CA SER A 79 -14.17 5.12 0.07
C SER A 79 -15.66 5.07 0.38
N GLU A 80 -16.12 4.07 1.14
CA GLU A 80 -17.53 3.91 1.49
C GLU A 80 -18.04 5.08 2.35
N GLU A 81 -17.25 5.53 3.32
CA GLU A 81 -17.62 6.62 4.22
C GLU A 81 -17.58 8.01 3.53
N LEU A 82 -16.80 8.18 2.45
CA LEU A 82 -16.65 9.48 1.79
C LEU A 82 -17.45 9.63 0.50
N LYS A 83 -17.89 8.53 -0.15
CA LYS A 83 -18.50 8.56 -1.49
C LYS A 83 -19.76 9.42 -1.60
N ASP A 84 -20.50 9.59 -0.51
CA ASP A 84 -21.70 10.44 -0.48
C ASP A 84 -21.37 11.93 -0.23
N SER A 85 -20.13 12.23 0.15
CA SER A 85 -19.65 13.56 0.48
C SER A 85 -18.76 14.18 -0.57
N MET A 86 -17.96 13.35 -1.26
CA MET A 86 -16.99 13.78 -2.26
C MET A 86 -16.56 12.64 -3.18
N ARG A 87 -15.92 12.98 -4.29
CA ARG A 87 -15.29 12.03 -5.19
C ARG A 87 -14.06 11.39 -4.54
N VAL A 88 -13.95 10.04 -4.60
CA VAL A 88 -12.81 9.27 -4.08
C VAL A 88 -12.22 8.41 -5.19
N VAL A 89 -10.92 8.49 -5.37
CA VAL A 89 -10.16 7.74 -6.36
C VAL A 89 -9.11 6.89 -5.66
N ARG A 90 -9.10 5.59 -5.98
CA ARG A 90 -8.09 4.61 -5.58
C ARG A 90 -7.57 3.92 -6.83
N TYR A 91 -6.33 3.50 -6.88
CA TYR A 91 -5.79 2.81 -8.03
C TYR A 91 -4.74 1.78 -7.64
N ASP A 92 -4.56 0.79 -8.47
CA ASP A 92 -3.48 -0.18 -8.33
C ASP A 92 -2.28 0.29 -9.15
N ARG A 93 -1.10 0.43 -8.50
CA ARG A 93 0.13 0.77 -9.22
C ARG A 93 0.54 -0.35 -10.17
N ILE A 94 1.44 -0.04 -11.11
CA ILE A 94 1.94 -1.01 -12.10
C ILE A 94 2.35 -2.33 -11.43
N GLY A 95 1.80 -3.44 -11.93
CA GLY A 95 2.04 -4.79 -11.47
C GLY A 95 1.30 -5.17 -10.19
N ILE A 96 0.61 -4.24 -9.54
CA ILE A 96 -0.23 -4.53 -8.38
C ILE A 96 -1.60 -5.00 -8.86
N ASN A 97 -2.10 -6.09 -8.27
CA ASN A 97 -3.43 -6.64 -8.48
C ASN A 97 -3.87 -6.66 -9.97
N HIS A 98 -4.82 -5.83 -10.36
CA HIS A 98 -5.36 -5.82 -11.73
C HIS A 98 -4.51 -5.04 -12.74
N SER A 99 -3.68 -4.09 -12.29
CA SER A 99 -2.81 -3.29 -13.17
C SER A 99 -1.75 -4.12 -13.88
N ASP A 100 -1.46 -3.78 -15.14
CA ASP A 100 -0.47 -4.48 -15.94
C ASP A 100 0.94 -4.42 -15.35
N GLU A 101 1.70 -5.50 -15.55
CA GLU A 101 3.12 -5.58 -15.22
C GLU A 101 3.94 -5.11 -16.42
N ILE A 102 4.64 -4.00 -16.26
CA ILE A 102 5.55 -3.48 -17.28
C ILE A 102 6.92 -3.13 -16.69
N SER A 103 7.94 -3.18 -17.52
CA SER A 103 9.27 -2.68 -17.16
C SER A 103 9.27 -1.15 -17.20
N SER A 104 9.21 -0.54 -16.03
CA SER A 104 9.22 0.92 -15.89
C SER A 104 9.87 1.31 -14.56
N PRO A 105 10.57 2.46 -14.48
CA PRO A 105 11.07 3.00 -13.23
C PRO A 105 9.98 3.22 -12.18
N ARG A 106 10.38 3.18 -10.92
CA ARG A 106 9.50 3.42 -9.75
C ARG A 106 10.02 4.58 -8.91
N ASP A 107 10.87 5.43 -9.49
CA ASP A 107 11.25 6.69 -8.85
C ASP A 107 10.00 7.57 -8.65
N PRO A 108 10.00 8.43 -7.62
CA PRO A 108 8.79 9.12 -7.21
C PRO A 108 8.28 10.13 -8.24
N GLU A 109 9.14 10.75 -9.05
CA GLU A 109 8.71 11.62 -10.13
C GLU A 109 7.96 10.84 -11.21
N THR A 110 8.50 9.68 -11.60
CA THR A 110 7.85 8.80 -12.59
C THR A 110 6.50 8.30 -12.06
N VAL A 111 6.41 7.95 -10.77
CA VAL A 111 5.15 7.52 -10.13
C VAL A 111 4.15 8.69 -10.11
N ALA A 112 4.56 9.88 -9.69
CA ALA A 112 3.70 11.07 -9.64
C ALA A 112 3.17 11.47 -11.01
N ASN A 113 4.04 11.53 -12.03
CA ASN A 113 3.64 11.87 -13.41
C ASN A 113 2.68 10.80 -13.99
N ARG A 114 2.88 9.53 -13.66
CA ARG A 114 1.99 8.45 -14.07
C ARG A 114 0.62 8.55 -13.40
N LEU A 115 0.57 8.84 -12.12
CA LEU A 115 -0.68 9.07 -11.40
C LEU A 115 -1.43 10.28 -12.00
N HIS A 116 -0.75 11.39 -12.22
CA HIS A 116 -1.35 12.57 -12.85
C HIS A 116 -1.96 12.24 -14.23
N LYS A 117 -1.20 11.53 -15.08
CA LYS A 117 -1.71 11.06 -16.38
C LYS A 117 -2.89 10.10 -16.24
N LEU A 118 -2.86 9.18 -15.26
CA LEU A 118 -3.98 8.28 -14.98
C LEU A 118 -5.24 9.05 -14.61
N LEU A 119 -5.14 10.04 -13.71
CA LEU A 119 -6.25 10.89 -13.31
C LEU A 119 -6.87 11.60 -14.52
N GLN A 120 -6.05 12.22 -15.37
CA GLN A 120 -6.51 12.89 -16.59
C GLN A 120 -7.23 11.91 -17.54
N LYS A 121 -6.64 10.74 -17.81
CA LYS A 121 -7.24 9.72 -18.68
C LYS A 121 -8.51 9.11 -18.11
N ALA A 122 -8.62 9.02 -16.78
CA ALA A 122 -9.84 8.59 -16.09
C ALA A 122 -10.91 9.69 -16.01
N GLY A 123 -10.60 10.88 -16.54
CA GLY A 123 -11.48 12.04 -16.56
C GLY A 123 -11.58 12.74 -15.21
N GLU A 124 -10.65 12.54 -14.28
CA GLU A 124 -10.58 13.30 -13.06
C GLU A 124 -9.84 14.63 -13.30
N SER A 125 -10.31 15.68 -12.65
CA SER A 125 -9.77 17.04 -12.77
C SER A 125 -9.44 17.60 -11.39
N PRO A 126 -8.43 18.48 -11.26
CA PRO A 126 -8.19 19.18 -10.00
C PRO A 126 -9.41 20.09 -9.66
N PRO A 127 -9.53 20.50 -8.39
CA PRO A 127 -8.55 20.34 -7.32
C PRO A 127 -8.53 18.93 -6.70
N TYR A 128 -7.36 18.51 -6.22
CA TYR A 128 -7.17 17.24 -5.53
C TYR A 128 -6.91 17.42 -4.04
N VAL A 129 -7.27 16.40 -3.27
CA VAL A 129 -6.81 16.15 -1.92
C VAL A 129 -6.04 14.84 -1.94
N MET A 130 -4.78 14.85 -1.52
CA MET A 130 -3.91 13.67 -1.61
C MET A 130 -3.86 12.93 -0.27
N MET A 131 -4.07 11.62 -0.29
CA MET A 131 -3.95 10.77 0.90
C MET A 131 -2.91 9.68 0.64
N GLY A 132 -1.86 9.60 1.45
CA GLY A 132 -0.76 8.64 1.28
C GLY A 132 -0.60 7.72 2.49
N HIS A 133 -0.67 6.41 2.25
CA HIS A 133 -0.42 5.40 3.27
C HIS A 133 0.99 4.82 3.14
N SER A 134 1.69 4.64 4.27
CA SER A 134 3.01 3.99 4.27
C SER A 134 3.97 4.65 3.27
N THR A 135 4.49 3.89 2.28
CA THR A 135 5.31 4.40 1.18
C THR A 135 4.57 5.35 0.24
N GLY A 136 3.25 5.37 0.26
CA GLY A 136 2.43 6.37 -0.44
C GLY A 136 2.60 7.79 0.12
N GLY A 137 2.95 7.93 1.41
CA GLY A 137 3.22 9.23 2.00
C GLY A 137 4.36 10.01 1.29
N PRO A 138 5.56 9.45 1.17
CA PRO A 138 6.62 10.00 0.33
C PRO A 138 6.22 10.31 -1.11
N GLN A 139 5.38 9.46 -1.72
CA GLN A 139 4.91 9.67 -3.10
C GLN A 139 4.01 10.90 -3.22
N ILE A 140 3.05 11.10 -2.30
CA ILE A 140 2.17 12.28 -2.36
C ILE A 140 2.91 13.60 -2.07
N ARG A 141 4.02 13.58 -1.31
CA ARG A 141 4.87 14.77 -1.14
C ARG A 141 5.44 15.21 -2.48
N VAL A 142 6.00 14.27 -3.26
CA VAL A 142 6.56 14.55 -4.57
C VAL A 142 5.47 14.94 -5.58
N PHE A 143 4.33 14.26 -5.55
CA PHE A 143 3.17 14.64 -6.37
C PHE A 143 2.73 16.08 -6.08
N THR A 144 2.58 16.45 -4.80
CA THR A 144 2.14 17.80 -4.40
C THR A 144 3.16 18.88 -4.77
N GLU A 145 4.45 18.58 -4.67
CA GLU A 145 5.50 19.51 -5.14
C GLU A 145 5.41 19.75 -6.65
N LEU A 146 5.25 18.69 -7.44
CA LEU A 146 5.16 18.78 -8.90
C LEU A 146 3.88 19.46 -9.40
N TYR A 147 2.79 19.29 -8.65
CA TYR A 147 1.43 19.77 -9.01
C TYR A 147 0.83 20.64 -7.92
N THR A 148 1.61 21.58 -7.39
CA THR A 148 1.25 22.41 -6.23
C THR A 148 -0.08 23.14 -6.39
N ASP A 149 -0.38 23.67 -7.56
CA ASP A 149 -1.61 24.43 -7.81
C ASP A 149 -2.86 23.53 -7.82
N GLU A 150 -2.68 22.25 -8.08
CA GLU A 150 -3.75 21.26 -8.18
C GLU A 150 -4.13 20.62 -6.84
N VAL A 151 -3.25 20.67 -5.83
CA VAL A 151 -3.46 20.02 -4.53
C VAL A 151 -3.89 21.02 -3.47
N LYS A 152 -4.96 20.72 -2.74
CA LYS A 152 -5.55 21.60 -1.71
C LYS A 152 -5.35 21.09 -0.28
N ALA A 153 -5.01 19.84 -0.07
CA ALA A 153 -4.66 19.28 1.24
C ALA A 153 -3.90 17.95 1.10
N MET A 154 -3.15 17.57 2.12
CA MET A 154 -2.51 16.26 2.24
C MET A 154 -2.89 15.53 3.53
N PHE A 155 -3.10 14.22 3.42
CA PHE A 155 -3.41 13.30 4.51
C PHE A 155 -2.39 12.16 4.52
N PHE A 156 -1.65 12.01 5.61
CA PHE A 156 -0.66 10.96 5.81
C PHE A 156 -1.22 9.88 6.72
N LEU A 157 -1.37 8.66 6.22
CA LEU A 157 -1.85 7.52 6.98
C LEU A 157 -0.67 6.63 7.37
N ASP A 158 -0.23 6.70 8.61
CA ASP A 158 0.93 5.96 9.13
C ASP A 158 2.09 5.91 8.11
N ALA A 159 2.35 7.08 7.52
CA ALA A 159 3.23 7.22 6.36
C ALA A 159 4.70 7.00 6.72
N THR A 160 5.47 6.41 5.83
CA THR A 160 6.90 6.19 6.01
C THR A 160 7.65 7.52 5.96
N HIS A 161 8.34 7.86 7.05
CA HIS A 161 9.12 9.10 7.11
C HIS A 161 10.38 9.04 6.20
N PRO A 162 10.79 10.14 5.53
CA PRO A 162 12.00 10.18 4.71
C PRO A 162 13.26 9.67 5.40
N ASP A 163 13.43 9.95 6.70
CA ASP A 163 14.56 9.49 7.50
C ASP A 163 14.44 8.02 7.98
N HIS A 164 13.46 7.28 7.50
CA HIS A 164 13.22 5.91 7.96
C HIS A 164 14.48 5.04 7.89
N VAL A 165 15.23 5.14 6.81
CA VAL A 165 16.47 4.36 6.61
C VAL A 165 17.47 4.64 7.74
N ILE A 166 17.68 5.91 8.08
CA ILE A 166 18.62 6.33 9.11
C ILE A 166 18.09 5.97 10.50
N ARG A 167 16.84 6.30 10.80
CA ARG A 167 16.22 6.10 12.12
C ARG A 167 16.11 4.64 12.54
N TYR A 168 15.91 3.74 11.56
CA TYR A 168 15.78 2.31 11.84
C TYR A 168 17.03 1.51 11.52
N ASN A 169 18.14 2.18 11.17
CA ASN A 169 19.37 1.53 10.76
C ASN A 169 19.08 0.43 9.73
N ALA A 170 18.32 0.81 8.69
CA ALA A 170 17.92 -0.11 7.65
C ALA A 170 19.17 -0.65 6.91
N PRO A 171 19.17 -1.91 6.46
CA PRO A 171 20.34 -2.50 5.83
C PRO A 171 20.68 -1.80 4.53
N GLU A 172 21.94 -1.48 4.30
CA GLU A 172 22.40 -0.94 3.03
C GLU A 172 21.95 -1.79 1.84
N GLN A 173 21.62 -1.17 0.71
CA GLN A 173 21.15 -1.84 -0.51
C GLN A 173 22.17 -2.83 -1.09
N THR A 174 23.48 -2.61 -0.84
CA THR A 174 24.56 -3.51 -1.23
C THR A 174 24.72 -4.73 -0.33
N SER A 175 24.12 -4.68 0.89
CA SER A 175 24.31 -5.70 1.93
C SER A 175 23.66 -7.04 1.56
N PHE A 176 24.22 -8.12 2.11
CA PHE A 176 23.64 -9.46 1.98
C PHE A 176 22.23 -9.54 2.59
N LYS A 177 21.97 -8.81 3.67
CA LYS A 177 20.66 -8.76 4.32
C LYS A 177 19.60 -8.17 3.41
N TYR A 178 19.90 -7.05 2.72
CA TYR A 178 18.98 -6.43 1.78
C TYR A 178 18.72 -7.33 0.56
N LYS A 179 19.78 -7.89 -0.02
CA LYS A 179 19.66 -8.83 -1.15
C LYS A 179 18.87 -10.09 -0.78
N GLY A 180 19.08 -10.61 0.43
CA GLY A 180 18.29 -11.72 0.98
C GLY A 180 16.81 -11.38 1.15
N TYR A 181 16.51 -10.15 1.58
CA TYR A 181 15.12 -9.68 1.65
C TYR A 181 14.46 -9.63 0.26
N LEU A 182 15.12 -9.04 -0.74
CA LEU A 182 14.60 -9.04 -2.12
C LEU A 182 14.43 -10.45 -2.68
N ALA A 183 15.37 -11.36 -2.39
CA ALA A 183 15.27 -12.76 -2.79
C ALA A 183 14.10 -13.48 -2.11
N SER A 184 13.77 -13.12 -0.85
CA SER A 184 12.62 -13.70 -0.16
C SER A 184 11.29 -13.25 -0.79
N ILE A 185 11.19 -12.00 -1.24
CA ILE A 185 10.00 -11.50 -1.98
C ILE A 185 9.86 -12.25 -3.31
N GLU A 186 10.97 -12.46 -4.04
CA GLU A 186 10.96 -13.24 -5.27
C GLU A 186 10.55 -14.70 -5.02
N GLY A 187 11.03 -15.30 -3.94
CA GLY A 187 10.61 -16.64 -3.52
C GLY A 187 9.10 -16.75 -3.30
N GLN A 188 8.49 -15.73 -2.68
CA GLN A 188 7.03 -15.66 -2.51
C GLN A 188 6.31 -15.54 -3.86
N ALA A 189 6.85 -14.73 -4.79
CA ALA A 189 6.30 -14.62 -6.14
C ALA A 189 6.31 -16.00 -6.84
N ILE A 190 7.41 -16.74 -6.76
CA ILE A 190 7.53 -18.09 -7.33
C ILE A 190 6.51 -19.05 -6.70
N LEU A 191 6.33 -19.04 -5.39
CA LEU A 191 5.33 -19.89 -4.71
C LEU A 191 3.91 -19.59 -5.18
N CYS A 192 3.59 -18.33 -5.45
CA CYS A 192 2.31 -17.95 -6.04
C CYS A 192 2.18 -18.45 -7.49
N ASP A 193 3.20 -18.25 -8.33
CA ASP A 193 3.20 -18.69 -9.73
C ASP A 193 3.09 -20.21 -9.88
N LEU A 194 3.68 -20.97 -8.96
CA LEU A 194 3.57 -22.42 -8.88
C LEU A 194 2.22 -22.88 -8.28
N GLY A 195 1.33 -21.95 -7.86
CA GLY A 195 0.05 -22.25 -7.25
C GLY A 195 0.14 -22.85 -5.84
N ILE A 196 1.33 -22.89 -5.24
CA ILE A 196 1.56 -23.46 -3.91
C ILE A 196 0.88 -22.63 -2.83
N PHE A 197 1.04 -21.31 -2.89
CA PHE A 197 0.41 -20.41 -1.92
C PHE A 197 -1.13 -20.41 -2.03
N PRO A 198 -1.76 -20.28 -3.21
CA PRO A 198 -3.21 -20.41 -3.37
C PRO A 198 -3.75 -21.76 -2.90
N LEU A 199 -3.05 -22.86 -3.20
CA LEU A 199 -3.45 -24.19 -2.72
C LEU A 199 -3.37 -24.29 -1.20
N TYR A 200 -2.32 -23.76 -0.59
CA TYR A 200 -2.16 -23.70 0.87
C TYR A 200 -3.30 -22.90 1.51
N ASP A 201 -3.63 -21.72 0.98
CA ASP A 201 -4.75 -20.91 1.48
C ASP A 201 -6.08 -21.64 1.38
N LYS A 202 -6.31 -22.37 0.28
CA LYS A 202 -7.52 -23.18 0.09
C LYS A 202 -7.66 -24.33 1.11
N LEU A 203 -6.55 -24.98 1.44
CA LEU A 203 -6.55 -26.16 2.32
C LEU A 203 -6.56 -25.81 3.81
N PHE A 204 -5.86 -24.76 4.19
CA PHE A 204 -5.56 -24.46 5.60
C PHE A 204 -6.09 -23.10 6.04
N GLY A 205 -6.44 -22.24 5.09
CA GLY A 205 -6.74 -20.84 5.34
C GLY A 205 -5.49 -20.03 5.71
N THR A 206 -5.41 -18.82 5.25
CA THR A 206 -4.42 -17.83 5.72
C THR A 206 -5.14 -16.72 6.46
N PRO A 207 -4.50 -16.08 7.47
CA PRO A 207 -5.07 -14.92 8.13
C PRO A 207 -5.43 -13.83 7.11
N TYR A 208 -6.47 -13.06 7.39
CA TYR A 208 -6.78 -11.88 6.62
C TYR A 208 -5.76 -10.77 6.87
N PHE A 209 -5.37 -10.08 5.81
CA PHE A 209 -4.42 -8.96 5.88
C PHE A 209 -5.10 -7.65 6.28
N GLY A 210 -6.39 -7.49 5.97
CA GLY A 210 -7.20 -6.33 6.27
C GLY A 210 -8.14 -6.59 7.44
N GLU A 211 -7.65 -6.46 8.67
CA GLU A 211 -8.48 -6.57 9.87
C GLU A 211 -9.60 -5.52 9.85
N GLY A 212 -10.85 -5.96 10.02
CA GLY A 212 -12.02 -5.08 9.99
C GLY A 212 -12.62 -4.83 8.61
N LEU A 213 -12.00 -5.32 7.53
CA LEU A 213 -12.60 -5.28 6.20
C LEU A 213 -13.72 -6.33 6.04
N PRO A 214 -14.70 -6.08 5.17
CA PRO A 214 -15.66 -7.09 4.76
C PRO A 214 -14.98 -8.35 4.22
N GLU A 215 -15.63 -9.50 4.41
CA GLU A 215 -15.12 -10.79 3.93
C GLU A 215 -14.80 -10.75 2.43
N GLU A 216 -15.68 -10.19 1.61
CA GLU A 216 -15.46 -10.05 0.17
C GLU A 216 -14.16 -9.31 -0.15
N MET A 217 -13.89 -8.19 0.53
CA MET A 217 -12.66 -7.41 0.31
C MET A 217 -11.43 -8.21 0.69
N ASN A 218 -11.46 -8.95 1.81
CA ASN A 218 -10.37 -9.82 2.22
C ASN A 218 -10.13 -10.97 1.24
N GLN A 219 -11.18 -11.55 0.67
CA GLN A 219 -11.06 -12.58 -0.37
C GLN A 219 -10.43 -12.00 -1.65
N ARG A 220 -10.81 -10.79 -2.07
CA ARG A 220 -10.20 -10.11 -3.20
C ARG A 220 -8.72 -9.81 -2.97
N ILE A 221 -8.35 -9.34 -1.77
CA ILE A 221 -6.94 -9.15 -1.36
C ILE A 221 -6.16 -10.47 -1.47
N LYS A 222 -6.73 -11.60 -1.04
CA LYS A 222 -6.10 -12.90 -1.21
C LYS A 222 -5.98 -13.31 -2.68
N GLY A 223 -6.94 -12.92 -3.51
CA GLY A 223 -6.95 -13.19 -4.94
C GLY A 223 -5.73 -12.65 -5.68
N GLN A 224 -5.12 -11.53 -5.22
CA GLN A 224 -3.89 -11.01 -5.81
C GLN A 224 -2.70 -11.98 -5.75
N PHE A 225 -2.73 -12.93 -4.81
CA PHE A 225 -1.67 -13.91 -4.61
C PHE A 225 -1.82 -15.19 -5.46
N GLN A 226 -2.79 -15.23 -6.38
CA GLN A 226 -2.90 -16.31 -7.36
C GLN A 226 -1.73 -16.33 -8.35
N THR A 227 -1.04 -15.20 -8.50
CA THR A 227 0.19 -15.06 -9.28
C THR A 227 1.25 -14.30 -8.49
N GLY A 228 2.51 -14.43 -8.89
CA GLY A 228 3.62 -13.70 -8.29
C GLY A 228 3.72 -12.21 -8.67
N LYS A 229 2.80 -11.72 -9.51
CA LYS A 229 2.83 -10.37 -10.09
C LYS A 229 2.96 -9.28 -9.02
N THR A 230 2.08 -9.26 -8.03
CA THR A 230 2.08 -8.25 -6.96
C THR A 230 3.38 -8.30 -6.14
N PHE A 231 3.93 -9.49 -5.84
CA PHE A 231 5.21 -9.59 -5.14
C PHE A 231 6.37 -9.04 -5.97
N ARG A 232 6.42 -9.29 -7.28
CA ARG A 232 7.44 -8.70 -8.17
C ARG A 232 7.32 -7.18 -8.26
N ALA A 233 6.10 -6.67 -8.34
CA ALA A 233 5.85 -5.23 -8.29
C ALA A 233 6.33 -4.63 -6.95
N TYR A 234 5.99 -5.24 -5.82
CA TYR A 234 6.45 -4.82 -4.50
C TYR A 234 7.98 -4.89 -4.36
N LYS A 235 8.61 -5.96 -4.87
CA LYS A 235 10.07 -6.04 -4.94
C LYS A 235 10.67 -4.86 -5.71
N LYS A 236 10.06 -4.53 -6.86
CA LYS A 236 10.52 -3.40 -7.68
C LYS A 236 10.35 -2.07 -6.95
N GLU A 237 9.23 -1.84 -6.27
CA GLU A 237 9.04 -0.67 -5.40
C GLU A 237 10.09 -0.61 -4.29
N THR A 238 10.41 -1.76 -3.68
CA THR A 238 11.45 -1.86 -2.64
C THR A 238 12.85 -1.49 -3.16
N GLU A 239 13.18 -1.83 -4.41
CA GLU A 239 14.44 -1.42 -5.04
C GLU A 239 14.57 0.11 -5.16
N TYR A 240 13.47 0.83 -5.32
CA TYR A 240 13.41 2.29 -5.40
C TYR A 240 13.15 2.99 -4.05
N TYR A 241 12.92 2.21 -2.98
CA TYR A 241 12.49 2.73 -1.68
C TYR A 241 13.42 3.82 -1.13
N TYR A 242 14.74 3.59 -1.15
CA TYR A 242 15.73 4.55 -0.64
C TYR A 242 15.73 5.85 -1.45
N ALA A 243 15.72 5.74 -2.77
CA ALA A 243 15.66 6.92 -3.65
C ALA A 243 14.34 7.70 -3.46
N THR A 244 13.23 7.00 -3.24
CA THR A 244 11.93 7.62 -2.94
C THR A 244 11.98 8.42 -1.64
N LEU A 245 12.55 7.86 -0.59
CA LEU A 245 12.68 8.54 0.71
C LEU A 245 13.61 9.75 0.60
N GLU A 246 14.79 9.59 0.00
CA GLU A 246 15.74 10.68 -0.22
C GLU A 246 15.10 11.83 -1.01
N ARG A 247 14.41 11.52 -2.11
CA ARG A 247 13.78 12.52 -2.97
C ARG A 247 12.64 13.25 -2.25
N SER A 248 11.78 12.51 -1.56
CA SER A 248 10.68 13.11 -0.80
C SER A 248 11.12 13.96 0.38
N GLY A 249 12.28 13.64 0.97
CA GLY A 249 12.87 14.41 2.06
C GLY A 249 13.35 15.80 1.65
N LYS A 250 13.55 16.07 0.35
CA LYS A 250 13.97 17.38 -0.15
C LYS A 250 12.88 18.45 -0.14
N VAL A 251 11.61 18.03 0.05
CA VAL A 251 10.49 18.96 0.18
C VAL A 251 10.21 19.17 1.66
N GLU A 252 10.59 20.29 2.19
CA GLU A 252 10.57 20.54 3.64
C GLU A 252 9.42 21.44 4.11
N ASP A 253 8.76 22.18 3.20
CA ASP A 253 7.71 23.12 3.54
C ASP A 253 6.63 23.18 2.44
N PHE A 254 5.38 23.08 2.87
CA PHE A 254 4.20 23.26 2.03
C PHE A 254 3.38 24.50 2.41
N GLY A 255 3.99 25.46 3.12
CA GLY A 255 3.36 26.74 3.48
C GLY A 255 2.15 26.54 4.40
N ALA A 256 0.99 27.01 3.96
CA ALA A 256 -0.28 26.91 4.71
C ALA A 256 -1.20 25.78 4.21
N LEU A 257 -0.68 24.86 3.37
CA LEU A 257 -1.47 23.74 2.87
C LEU A 257 -1.97 22.87 4.04
N PRO A 258 -3.29 22.61 4.19
CA PRO A 258 -3.77 21.75 5.25
C PRO A 258 -3.12 20.35 5.21
N ILE A 259 -2.48 19.95 6.31
CA ILE A 259 -1.88 18.64 6.47
C ILE A 259 -2.45 17.95 7.70
N ARG A 260 -2.87 16.70 7.55
CA ARG A 260 -3.27 15.83 8.67
C ARG A 260 -2.42 14.57 8.64
N ALA A 261 -1.70 14.32 9.73
CA ALA A 261 -0.84 13.16 9.89
C ALA A 261 -1.46 12.20 10.91
N PHE A 262 -2.06 11.12 10.41
CA PHE A 262 -2.60 10.05 11.24
C PHE A 262 -1.55 8.99 11.48
N HIS A 263 -1.39 8.56 12.72
CA HIS A 263 -0.46 7.49 13.06
C HIS A 263 -1.09 6.47 14.00
N ALA A 264 -0.76 5.21 13.76
CA ALA A 264 -1.25 4.10 14.51
C ALA A 264 -0.61 4.07 15.91
N VAL A 265 -1.46 3.98 16.93
CA VAL A 265 -1.03 3.80 18.30
C VAL A 265 -1.64 2.50 18.83
N PRO A 266 -0.85 1.48 19.17
CA PRO A 266 -1.40 0.26 19.75
C PRO A 266 -2.17 0.57 21.04
N PRO A 267 -3.34 -0.03 21.26
CA PRO A 267 -4.06 0.08 22.51
C PRO A 267 -3.16 -0.34 23.69
N ASP A 268 -3.23 0.36 24.83
CA ASP A 268 -2.39 0.10 26.01
C ASP A 268 -2.41 -1.36 26.47
N SER A 269 -3.54 -2.05 26.29
CA SER A 269 -3.69 -3.47 26.61
C SER A 269 -2.85 -4.38 25.73
N GLU A 270 -2.59 -4.00 24.48
CA GLU A 270 -1.77 -4.76 23.53
C GLU A 270 -0.28 -4.47 23.76
N TRP A 271 0.09 -3.25 24.15
CA TRP A 271 1.45 -2.88 24.47
C TRP A 271 2.06 -3.76 25.56
N ARG A 272 1.28 -4.10 26.57
CA ARG A 272 1.75 -4.87 27.73
C ARG A 272 1.92 -6.36 27.42
N LYS A 273 1.25 -6.89 26.41
CA LYS A 273 1.18 -8.34 26.13
C LYS A 273 2.12 -8.83 25.03
N VAL A 274 2.46 -7.98 24.07
CA VAL A 274 3.03 -8.44 22.78
C VAL A 274 4.42 -7.88 22.48
N TYR A 275 4.83 -6.74 23.07
CA TYR A 275 6.05 -6.05 22.65
C TYR A 275 7.10 -5.91 23.74
N ASP A 276 8.32 -6.37 23.45
CA ASP A 276 9.49 -6.10 24.26
C ASP A 276 9.88 -4.61 24.24
N ALA A 277 10.87 -4.22 25.08
CA ALA A 277 11.30 -2.83 25.19
C ALA A 277 11.80 -2.24 23.85
N LYS A 278 12.43 -3.09 22.97
CA LYS A 278 12.94 -2.63 21.67
C LYS A 278 11.81 -2.31 20.70
N VAL A 279 10.72 -3.08 20.73
CA VAL A 279 9.55 -2.82 19.88
C VAL A 279 8.81 -1.59 20.37
N ARG A 280 8.69 -1.39 21.71
CA ARG A 280 8.14 -0.15 22.28
C ARG A 280 8.95 1.10 21.88
N GLU A 281 10.26 1.02 21.92
CA GLU A 281 11.13 2.11 21.40
C GLU A 281 10.91 2.36 19.91
N ARG A 282 10.79 1.32 19.09
CA ARG A 282 10.47 1.45 17.66
C ARG A 282 9.12 2.13 17.44
N ILE A 283 8.09 1.76 18.19
CA ILE A 283 6.76 2.36 18.06
C ILE A 283 6.76 3.83 18.52
N LYS A 284 7.49 4.18 19.59
CA LYS A 284 7.71 5.58 19.97
C LYS A 284 8.44 6.38 18.87
N LEU A 285 9.34 5.73 18.13
CA LEU A 285 9.99 6.33 16.97
C LEU A 285 9.01 6.48 15.78
N TYR A 286 8.06 5.57 15.58
CA TYR A 286 6.94 5.73 14.65
C TYR A 286 6.03 6.92 15.06
N GLY A 287 5.82 7.16 16.34
CA GLY A 287 5.08 8.33 16.85
C GLY A 287 5.73 9.69 16.50
N LYS A 288 6.91 9.70 15.88
CA LYS A 288 7.51 10.89 15.25
C LYS A 288 6.92 11.23 13.87
N HIS A 289 5.88 10.55 13.42
CA HIS A 289 5.05 10.98 12.30
C HIS A 289 4.39 12.35 12.52
N LYS A 290 4.48 12.90 13.75
CA LYS A 290 4.20 14.32 14.05
C LYS A 290 4.94 15.27 13.13
N GLU A 291 6.15 14.92 12.71
CA GLU A 291 6.97 15.72 11.79
C GLU A 291 6.32 15.92 10.41
N TYR A 292 5.41 15.03 9.99
CA TYR A 292 4.61 15.30 8.80
C TYR A 292 3.64 16.48 8.96
N ALA A 293 3.13 16.70 10.16
CA ALA A 293 2.30 17.87 10.45
C ALA A 293 3.13 19.17 10.46
N GLU A 294 4.42 19.09 10.79
CA GLU A 294 5.33 20.24 10.82
C GLU A 294 5.73 20.75 9.43
N LEU A 295 5.40 20.01 8.36
CA LEU A 295 5.60 20.43 6.97
C LEU A 295 4.68 21.59 6.54
N SER A 296 3.77 22.04 7.40
CA SER A 296 2.85 23.11 7.11
C SER A 296 2.47 23.87 8.38
N SER A 297 2.25 25.20 8.23
CA SER A 297 1.69 26.00 9.31
C SER A 297 0.23 25.63 9.68
N ASN A 298 -0.48 24.89 8.79
CA ASN A 298 -1.81 24.30 9.04
C ASN A 298 -1.71 22.76 9.16
N GLY A 299 -0.72 22.29 9.91
CA GLY A 299 -0.52 20.87 10.15
C GLY A 299 -1.09 20.39 11.48
N LYS A 300 -1.67 19.19 11.50
CA LYS A 300 -2.19 18.52 12.70
C LYS A 300 -1.81 17.04 12.72
N SER A 301 -1.33 16.56 13.86
CA SER A 301 -1.03 15.15 14.11
C SER A 301 -2.14 14.50 14.90
N ILE A 302 -2.59 13.31 14.50
CA ILE A 302 -3.76 12.62 15.07
C ILE A 302 -3.38 11.15 15.35
N GLU A 303 -3.57 10.73 16.58
CA GLU A 303 -3.35 9.34 17.00
C GLU A 303 -4.64 8.53 16.77
N ILE A 304 -4.49 7.34 16.17
CA ILE A 304 -5.61 6.40 15.95
C ILE A 304 -5.23 5.05 16.55
N PRO A 305 -6.08 4.44 17.41
CA PRO A 305 -5.82 3.12 17.96
C PRO A 305 -5.76 2.05 16.87
N GLY A 306 -4.67 1.29 16.81
CA GLY A 306 -4.53 0.22 15.82
C GLY A 306 -3.09 -0.10 15.45
N ASN A 307 -2.94 -0.76 14.32
CA ASN A 307 -1.66 -1.06 13.68
C ASN A 307 -1.58 -0.41 12.31
N HIS A 308 -0.48 -0.63 11.60
CA HIS A 308 -0.17 -0.04 10.31
C HIS A 308 -1.26 -0.19 9.22
N VAL A 309 -2.11 -1.22 9.30
CA VAL A 309 -3.21 -1.47 8.37
C VAL A 309 -4.56 -1.19 9.03
N SER A 310 -4.75 -1.61 10.29
CA SER A 310 -6.04 -1.42 10.98
C SER A 310 -6.41 0.03 11.24
N ILE A 311 -5.45 0.96 11.11
CA ILE A 311 -5.70 2.41 11.19
C ILE A 311 -6.78 2.90 10.19
N PHE A 312 -6.96 2.22 9.06
CA PHE A 312 -7.95 2.55 8.04
C PHE A 312 -8.82 1.35 7.59
N SER A 313 -8.38 0.11 7.87
CA SER A 313 -9.16 -1.07 7.51
C SER A 313 -10.25 -1.42 8.52
N ARG A 314 -10.18 -0.92 9.75
CA ARG A 314 -11.30 -0.95 10.69
C ARG A 314 -12.24 0.22 10.40
N LYS A 315 -13.54 -0.07 10.34
CA LYS A 315 -14.56 0.94 9.98
C LYS A 315 -14.54 2.14 10.93
N GLU A 316 -14.51 1.91 12.24
CA GLU A 316 -14.47 2.94 13.26
C GLU A 316 -13.27 3.89 13.14
N ASN A 317 -12.12 3.39 12.70
CA ASN A 317 -10.92 4.18 12.46
C ASN A 317 -11.05 4.99 11.16
N ALA A 318 -11.60 4.38 10.11
CA ALA A 318 -11.87 5.07 8.85
C ALA A 318 -12.85 6.23 9.05
N GLU A 319 -13.89 6.07 9.88
CA GLU A 319 -14.84 7.14 10.23
C GLU A 319 -14.14 8.37 10.85
N ILE A 320 -13.14 8.15 11.74
CA ILE A 320 -12.34 9.24 12.33
C ILE A 320 -11.55 9.97 11.24
N ILE A 321 -10.89 9.23 10.35
CA ILE A 321 -10.11 9.80 9.25
C ILE A 321 -11.04 10.58 8.31
N CYS A 322 -12.15 9.98 7.92
CA CYS A 322 -13.10 10.57 6.98
C CYS A 322 -13.73 11.86 7.54
N LYS A 323 -13.99 11.92 8.84
CA LYS A 323 -14.45 13.13 9.50
C LYS A 323 -13.43 14.27 9.34
N GLU A 324 -12.16 14.04 9.61
CA GLU A 324 -11.10 15.06 9.43
C GLU A 324 -10.97 15.48 7.96
N VAL A 325 -11.13 14.54 7.00
CA VAL A 325 -11.14 14.89 5.57
C VAL A 325 -12.29 15.84 5.24
N ILE A 326 -13.50 15.53 5.69
CA ILE A 326 -14.69 16.36 5.46
C ILE A 326 -14.52 17.74 6.13
N ASP A 327 -14.00 17.79 7.35
CA ASP A 327 -13.81 19.03 8.08
C ASP A 327 -12.78 19.93 7.34
N VAL A 328 -11.66 19.38 6.85
CA VAL A 328 -10.67 20.12 6.04
C VAL A 328 -11.28 20.61 4.72
N VAL A 329 -12.07 19.79 4.03
CA VAL A 329 -12.73 20.20 2.78
C VAL A 329 -13.69 21.37 3.01
N LYS A 330 -14.42 21.38 4.13
CA LYS A 330 -15.26 22.52 4.56
C LYS A 330 -14.44 23.76 4.93
N GLU A 331 -13.29 23.60 5.62
CA GLU A 331 -12.37 24.70 5.93
C GLU A 331 -11.84 25.37 4.65
N LEU A 332 -11.69 24.60 3.57
CA LEU A 332 -11.29 25.09 2.24
C LEU A 332 -12.43 25.80 1.48
N GLY A 333 -13.65 25.79 2.00
CA GLY A 333 -14.81 26.48 1.41
C GLY A 333 -15.65 25.65 0.45
N TYR A 334 -15.53 24.32 0.48
CA TYR A 334 -16.30 23.41 -0.37
C TYR A 334 -17.46 22.73 0.34
#